data_d55b99fef64b403b6877d61e0ab12d4a
#
_entry.id   d55b99fef64b403b6877d61e0ab12d4a
#
_cell.length_a   1.000
_cell.length_b   1.000
_cell.length_c   1.000
_cell.angle_alpha   90.00
_cell.angle_beta   90.00
_cell.angle_gamma   90.00
#
_symmetry.space_group_name_H-M   'P 1'
#
loop_
_entity.id
_entity.type
_entity.pdbx_description
1 polymer ?
#
loop_
_entity_poly.entity_id
_entity_poly.type
_entity_poly.pdbx_seq_one_letter_code
_entity_poly.pdbx_strand_id
1 'polypeptide(L)'
;MDDFFSVDLFNKNISSLKETSKDKQKNSISYMTDSDYEVVDFDKVKNDYIRGLCISETPCSNDAVCVLDDKDTIVFIEFKNGSIKKYELWKKIYDSVLIFNDLSHSLISETREKLEYILVYNENKIQNNNGKQNNHNSKNRDEIGKQLGKLSNEEYIKFDLKQFVNYLFKSVHTYTKDEFKKNFIDKYC
;
A
#
# COMPACT_ATOMS: atom_id res chain seq x y z
N MET A 1 0.00 -13.81 17.13
CA MET A 1 -1.17 -13.17 16.51
C MET A 1 -2.05 -12.40 17.48
N ASP A 2 -2.06 -12.77 18.71
CA ASP A 2 -2.86 -12.07 19.74
C ASP A 2 -2.45 -10.59 19.93
N ASP A 3 -1.27 -10.18 19.45
CA ASP A 3 -0.75 -8.85 19.69
C ASP A 3 -1.16 -7.77 18.67
N PHE A 4 -1.49 -8.10 17.41
CA PHE A 4 -1.86 -7.08 16.43
C PHE A 4 -3.16 -6.38 16.81
N PHE A 5 -4.20 -7.16 17.11
CA PHE A 5 -5.49 -6.62 17.55
C PHE A 5 -5.50 -6.22 19.04
N SER A 6 -4.43 -6.43 19.79
CA SER A 6 -4.29 -5.88 21.13
C SER A 6 -4.06 -4.36 21.11
N VAL A 7 -3.64 -3.80 19.98
CA VAL A 7 -3.49 -2.36 19.82
C VAL A 7 -4.85 -1.70 19.68
N ASP A 8 -5.28 -1.04 20.73
CA ASP A 8 -6.57 -0.31 20.82
C ASP A 8 -6.87 0.57 19.59
N LEU A 9 -5.86 1.23 19.05
CA LEU A 9 -6.00 2.13 17.90
C LEU A 9 -6.35 1.38 16.61
N PHE A 10 -5.91 0.14 16.44
CA PHE A 10 -6.26 -0.66 15.28
C PHE A 10 -7.72 -1.06 15.33
N ASN A 11 -8.18 -1.59 16.48
CA ASN A 11 -9.57 -2.02 16.69
C ASN A 11 -10.59 -0.87 16.56
N LYS A 12 -10.21 0.34 16.98
CA LYS A 12 -11.08 1.54 16.87
C LYS A 12 -11.23 2.04 15.44
N ASN A 13 -10.31 1.67 14.55
CA ASN A 13 -10.24 2.20 13.20
C ASN A 13 -10.48 1.13 12.12
N ILE A 14 -11.29 0.13 12.42
CA ILE A 14 -11.73 -0.86 11.41
C ILE A 14 -12.62 -0.20 10.37
N SER A 15 -12.42 -0.55 9.12
CA SER A 15 -13.13 -0.05 7.95
C SER A 15 -13.17 -1.13 6.88
N SER A 16 -13.76 -0.87 5.71
CA SER A 16 -13.67 -1.77 4.56
C SER A 16 -12.59 -1.33 3.58
N LEU A 17 -12.06 -2.29 2.80
CA LEU A 17 -11.16 -2.00 1.68
C LEU A 17 -11.77 -0.99 0.71
N LYS A 18 -13.08 -1.06 0.48
CA LYS A 18 -13.81 -0.09 -0.33
C LYS A 18 -13.64 1.32 0.21
N GLU A 19 -13.94 1.56 1.49
CA GLU A 19 -13.87 2.91 2.06
C GLU A 19 -12.43 3.43 2.15
N THR A 20 -11.44 2.59 2.44
CA THR A 20 -10.02 2.99 2.44
C THR A 20 -9.48 3.26 1.04
N SER A 21 -10.11 2.69 0.00
CA SER A 21 -9.75 2.91 -1.41
C SER A 21 -10.39 4.16 -2.04
N LYS A 22 -11.13 4.94 -1.24
CA LYS A 22 -11.93 6.07 -1.69
C LYS A 22 -11.09 7.26 -2.14
N ASP A 23 -11.23 7.65 -3.39
CA ASP A 23 -10.62 8.86 -3.95
C ASP A 23 -11.69 9.96 -4.07
N LYS A 24 -11.50 11.03 -3.28
CA LYS A 24 -12.37 12.21 -3.29
C LYS A 24 -11.79 13.26 -4.24
N GLN A 25 -12.34 13.39 -5.42
CA GLN A 25 -12.05 14.50 -6.32
C GLN A 25 -13.14 15.58 -6.17
N LYS A 26 -12.84 16.84 -6.59
CA LYS A 26 -13.70 18.01 -6.37
C LYS A 26 -15.19 17.78 -6.71
N ASN A 27 -15.50 16.93 -7.70
CA ASN A 27 -16.88 16.72 -8.18
C ASN A 27 -17.28 15.24 -8.30
N SER A 28 -16.47 14.31 -7.84
CA SER A 28 -16.75 12.88 -7.94
C SER A 28 -16.09 12.08 -6.83
N ILE A 29 -16.77 11.04 -6.41
CA ILE A 29 -16.22 10.01 -5.53
C ILE A 29 -15.99 8.77 -6.40
N SER A 30 -14.81 8.20 -6.33
CA SER A 30 -14.50 6.93 -6.98
C SER A 30 -13.80 5.98 -6.01
N TYR A 31 -13.97 4.70 -6.23
CA TYR A 31 -13.35 3.65 -5.42
C TYR A 31 -12.39 2.84 -6.28
N MET A 32 -11.30 2.39 -5.68
CA MET A 32 -10.33 1.54 -6.36
C MET A 32 -10.71 0.06 -6.28
N THR A 33 -11.54 -0.31 -5.30
CA THR A 33 -12.14 -1.63 -5.14
C THR A 33 -13.55 -1.51 -4.54
N ASP A 34 -14.39 -2.53 -4.76
CA ASP A 34 -15.73 -2.65 -4.17
C ASP A 34 -15.79 -3.69 -3.04
N SER A 35 -14.62 -4.20 -2.58
CA SER A 35 -14.55 -5.22 -1.54
C SER A 35 -14.92 -4.65 -0.17
N ASP A 36 -15.84 -5.32 0.51
CA ASP A 36 -16.23 -5.00 1.88
C ASP A 36 -15.36 -5.73 2.93
N TYR A 37 -14.25 -6.36 2.50
CA TYR A 37 -13.29 -7.00 3.41
C TYR A 37 -12.80 -6.03 4.47
N GLU A 38 -12.83 -6.47 5.74
CA GLU A 38 -12.46 -5.63 6.88
C GLU A 38 -10.95 -5.43 6.96
N VAL A 39 -10.56 -4.18 7.10
CA VAL A 39 -9.17 -3.73 7.24
C VAL A 39 -9.09 -2.62 8.27
N VAL A 40 -7.92 -2.32 8.75
CA VAL A 40 -7.66 -1.12 9.55
C VAL A 40 -7.42 0.06 8.62
N ASP A 41 -8.19 1.13 8.78
CA ASP A 41 -7.99 2.42 8.13
C ASP A 41 -6.76 3.11 8.75
N PHE A 42 -5.63 3.00 8.08
CA PHE A 42 -4.36 3.44 8.66
C PHE A 42 -4.21 4.97 8.64
N ASP A 43 -4.95 5.66 7.79
CA ASP A 43 -5.05 7.13 7.85
C ASP A 43 -5.71 7.60 9.16
N LYS A 44 -6.75 6.90 9.63
CA LYS A 44 -7.38 7.20 10.92
C LYS A 44 -6.47 6.83 12.09
N VAL A 45 -5.81 5.68 12.03
CA VAL A 45 -4.81 5.27 13.03
C VAL A 45 -3.74 6.34 13.18
N LYS A 46 -3.14 6.78 12.09
CA LYS A 46 -2.15 7.85 12.10
C LYS A 46 -2.72 9.14 12.73
N ASN A 47 -3.94 9.54 12.36
CA ASN A 47 -4.55 10.75 12.90
C ASN A 47 -4.79 10.66 14.42
N ASP A 48 -5.17 9.49 14.92
CA ASP A 48 -5.34 9.25 16.35
C ASP A 48 -3.99 9.19 17.08
N TYR A 49 -2.99 8.53 16.48
CA TYR A 49 -1.64 8.43 17.01
C TYR A 49 -1.00 9.80 17.25
N ILE A 50 -1.13 10.71 16.29
CA ILE A 50 -0.48 12.03 16.40
C ILE A 50 -1.18 13.01 17.34
N ARG A 51 -2.42 12.74 17.79
CA ARG A 51 -3.16 13.66 18.69
C ARG A 51 -2.44 13.97 19.99
N GLY A 52 -1.65 13.01 20.49
CA GLY A 52 -0.85 13.20 21.72
C GLY A 52 0.55 13.75 21.49
N LEU A 53 0.95 13.97 20.24
CA LEU A 53 2.29 14.38 19.87
C LEU A 53 2.32 15.87 19.51
N CYS A 54 3.29 16.60 20.09
CA CYS A 54 3.53 18.01 19.74
C CYS A 54 4.44 18.09 18.50
N ILE A 55 3.91 17.75 17.32
CA ILE A 55 4.65 17.77 16.05
C ILE A 55 4.22 18.93 15.17
N SER A 56 5.16 19.52 14.43
CA SER A 56 4.91 20.65 13.52
C SER A 56 4.30 20.23 12.19
N GLU A 57 4.62 19.01 11.72
CA GLU A 57 4.16 18.49 10.43
C GLU A 57 3.51 17.12 10.62
N THR A 58 2.38 16.93 9.95
CA THR A 58 1.66 15.67 9.96
C THR A 58 2.39 14.63 9.12
N PRO A 59 2.72 13.44 9.66
CA PRO A 59 3.26 12.35 8.87
C PRO A 59 2.25 11.86 7.83
N CYS A 60 2.76 11.22 6.79
CA CYS A 60 1.93 10.51 5.82
C CYS A 60 1.56 9.12 6.34
N SER A 61 0.60 8.47 5.68
CA SER A 61 0.24 7.07 5.98
C SER A 61 -0.20 6.34 4.72
N ASN A 62 -0.04 5.02 4.72
CA ASN A 62 -0.71 4.15 3.77
C ASN A 62 -2.21 4.12 4.08
N ASP A 63 -3.02 3.70 3.10
CA ASP A 63 -4.47 3.79 3.20
C ASP A 63 -5.04 2.70 4.14
N ALA A 64 -4.52 1.47 4.06
CA ALA A 64 -5.02 0.36 4.86
C ALA A 64 -3.92 -0.59 5.35
N VAL A 65 -4.22 -1.31 6.43
CA VAL A 65 -3.44 -2.47 6.89
C VAL A 65 -4.39 -3.60 7.29
N CYS A 66 -4.01 -4.84 6.97
CA CYS A 66 -4.73 -6.03 7.40
C CYS A 66 -3.77 -7.17 7.76
N VAL A 67 -4.29 -8.17 8.46
CA VAL A 67 -3.58 -9.41 8.79
C VAL A 67 -4.20 -10.54 8.00
N LEU A 68 -3.36 -11.34 7.37
CA LEU A 68 -3.77 -12.60 6.72
C LEU A 68 -3.59 -13.73 7.73
N ASP A 69 -4.70 -14.23 8.27
CA ASP A 69 -4.72 -15.20 9.37
C ASP A 69 -4.00 -16.51 9.06
N ASP A 70 -4.03 -16.94 7.80
CA ASP A 70 -3.40 -18.18 7.36
C ASP A 70 -1.85 -18.13 7.32
N LYS A 71 -1.26 -16.93 7.35
CA LYS A 71 0.17 -16.73 7.09
C LYS A 71 0.92 -15.94 8.17
N ASP A 72 0.28 -15.47 9.21
CA ASP A 72 0.88 -14.50 10.16
C ASP A 72 1.53 -13.31 9.41
N THR A 73 0.89 -12.90 8.32
CA THR A 73 1.40 -11.89 7.41
C THR A 73 0.58 -10.61 7.57
N ILE A 74 1.25 -9.50 7.74
CA ILE A 74 0.66 -8.17 7.83
C ILE A 74 0.84 -7.47 6.48
N VAL A 75 -0.24 -6.95 5.91
CA VAL A 75 -0.22 -6.34 4.58
C VAL A 75 -0.57 -4.87 4.68
N PHE A 76 0.35 -3.99 4.28
CA PHE A 76 0.06 -2.59 4.00
C PHE A 76 -0.46 -2.43 2.57
N ILE A 77 -1.54 -1.68 2.41
CA ILE A 77 -2.15 -1.41 1.12
C ILE A 77 -2.22 0.10 0.90
N GLU A 78 -1.75 0.52 -0.26
CA GLU A 78 -1.84 1.91 -0.75
C GLU A 78 -2.58 1.94 -2.07
N PHE A 79 -3.55 2.85 -2.20
CA PHE A 79 -4.34 3.06 -3.42
C PHE A 79 -3.94 4.35 -4.13
N LYS A 80 -3.66 4.27 -5.43
CA LYS A 80 -3.30 5.42 -6.28
C LYS A 80 -4.18 5.49 -7.52
N ASN A 81 -5.18 6.35 -7.48
CA ASN A 81 -6.11 6.58 -8.61
C ASN A 81 -5.62 7.67 -9.59
N GLY A 82 -4.45 8.25 -9.39
CA GLY A 82 -3.90 9.33 -10.21
C GLY A 82 -2.39 9.20 -10.41
N SER A 83 -1.71 10.35 -10.60
CA SER A 83 -0.25 10.38 -10.75
C SER A 83 0.47 9.83 -9.52
N ILE A 84 1.55 9.12 -9.75
CA ILE A 84 2.40 8.57 -8.69
C ILE A 84 3.70 9.37 -8.65
N LYS A 85 3.93 10.05 -7.53
CA LYS A 85 5.19 10.69 -7.23
C LYS A 85 5.95 9.80 -6.25
N LYS A 86 7.09 9.29 -6.68
CA LYS A 86 7.90 8.32 -5.92
C LYS A 86 8.23 8.80 -4.51
N TYR A 87 8.64 10.05 -4.37
CA TYR A 87 9.00 10.63 -3.07
C TYR A 87 7.81 10.63 -2.09
N GLU A 88 6.61 11.01 -2.54
CA GLU A 88 5.41 10.99 -1.70
C GLU A 88 5.05 9.56 -1.28
N LEU A 89 5.21 8.59 -2.19
CA LEU A 89 4.97 7.18 -1.90
C LEU A 89 5.98 6.64 -0.89
N TRP A 90 7.26 6.96 -1.07
CA TRP A 90 8.31 6.55 -0.13
C TRP A 90 8.11 7.14 1.27
N LYS A 91 7.72 8.43 1.33
CA LYS A 91 7.40 9.09 2.60
C LYS A 91 6.26 8.36 3.32
N LYS A 92 5.17 8.01 2.61
CA LYS A 92 4.07 7.21 3.16
C LYS A 92 4.57 5.88 3.73
N ILE A 93 5.42 5.16 2.99
CA ILE A 93 5.99 3.88 3.42
C ILE A 93 6.77 4.04 4.73
N TYR A 94 7.73 4.98 4.77
CA TYR A 94 8.55 5.17 5.96
C TYR A 94 7.73 5.60 7.18
N ASP A 95 6.88 6.61 7.01
CA ASP A 95 6.05 7.13 8.08
C ASP A 95 5.11 6.04 8.63
N SER A 96 4.51 5.22 7.75
CA SER A 96 3.62 4.12 8.16
C SER A 96 4.35 3.02 8.93
N VAL A 97 5.53 2.62 8.47
CA VAL A 97 6.31 1.58 9.16
C VAL A 97 6.78 2.09 10.53
N LEU A 98 7.18 3.35 10.64
CA LEU A 98 7.55 3.96 11.93
C LEU A 98 6.37 3.98 12.91
N ILE A 99 5.21 4.48 12.48
CA ILE A 99 3.99 4.52 13.31
C ILE A 99 3.57 3.11 13.71
N PHE A 100 3.57 2.16 12.76
CA PHE A 100 3.20 0.79 13.03
C PHE A 100 4.11 0.14 14.08
N ASN A 101 5.42 0.29 13.92
CA ASN A 101 6.39 -0.31 14.84
C ASN A 101 6.31 0.29 16.25
N ASP A 102 6.07 1.59 16.35
CA ASP A 102 5.88 2.24 17.65
C ASP A 102 4.61 1.74 18.35
N LEU A 103 3.49 1.64 17.62
CA LEU A 103 2.22 1.16 18.17
C LEU A 103 2.23 -0.32 18.51
N SER A 104 2.87 -1.16 17.70
CA SER A 104 2.97 -2.61 17.92
C SER A 104 4.12 -3.01 18.83
N HIS A 105 4.95 -2.05 19.26
CA HIS A 105 6.20 -2.30 19.99
C HIS A 105 7.13 -3.30 19.31
N SER A 106 7.08 -3.35 17.98
CA SER A 106 7.86 -4.30 17.17
C SER A 106 9.15 -3.67 16.65
N LEU A 107 10.18 -4.49 16.50
CA LEU A 107 11.42 -4.08 15.84
C LEU A 107 11.30 -4.18 14.32
N ILE A 108 12.02 -3.33 13.58
CA ILE A 108 12.07 -3.40 12.10
C ILE A 108 12.56 -4.76 11.62
N SER A 109 13.43 -5.43 12.37
CA SER A 109 13.91 -6.78 12.05
C SER A 109 12.80 -7.83 12.10
N GLU A 110 11.85 -7.68 13.02
CA GLU A 110 10.72 -8.59 13.18
C GLU A 110 9.63 -8.32 12.13
N THR A 111 9.30 -7.04 11.94
CA THR A 111 8.29 -6.64 10.95
C THR A 111 8.73 -6.94 9.53
N ARG A 112 10.03 -6.83 9.21
CA ARG A 112 10.59 -7.16 7.89
C ARG A 112 10.26 -8.58 7.43
N GLU A 113 10.14 -9.54 8.33
CA GLU A 113 9.84 -10.93 8.00
C GLU A 113 8.35 -11.19 7.83
N LYS A 114 7.50 -10.28 8.32
CA LYS A 114 6.04 -10.44 8.36
C LYS A 114 5.28 -9.43 7.52
N LEU A 115 5.86 -8.25 7.27
CA LEU A 115 5.22 -7.19 6.52
C LEU A 115 5.33 -7.41 5.01
N GLU A 116 4.20 -7.31 4.33
CA GLU A 116 4.10 -7.18 2.88
C GLU A 116 3.51 -5.81 2.51
N TYR A 117 3.84 -5.34 1.33
CA TYR A 117 3.33 -4.07 0.82
C TYR A 117 2.69 -4.24 -0.55
N ILE A 118 1.49 -3.71 -0.72
CA ILE A 118 0.75 -3.72 -1.98
C ILE A 118 0.43 -2.29 -2.41
N LEU A 119 0.93 -1.88 -3.57
CA LEU A 119 0.49 -0.68 -4.26
C LEU A 119 -0.55 -1.04 -5.30
N VAL A 120 -1.77 -0.54 -5.14
CA VAL A 120 -2.84 -0.67 -6.15
C VAL A 120 -2.93 0.62 -6.94
N TYR A 121 -2.77 0.54 -8.26
CA TYR A 121 -2.76 1.74 -9.11
C TYR A 121 -3.75 1.67 -10.28
N ASN A 122 -4.24 2.83 -10.71
CA ASN A 122 -5.10 2.96 -11.87
C ASN A 122 -4.27 3.18 -13.14
N GLU A 123 -4.06 2.12 -13.91
CA GLU A 123 -3.24 2.14 -15.13
C GLU A 123 -3.73 3.18 -16.15
N ASN A 124 -5.04 3.33 -16.32
CA ASN A 124 -5.64 4.24 -17.28
C ASN A 124 -5.33 5.72 -16.97
N LYS A 125 -5.31 6.09 -15.69
CA LYS A 125 -5.04 7.48 -15.29
C LYS A 125 -3.55 7.82 -15.25
N ILE A 126 -2.69 6.85 -14.96
CA ILE A 126 -1.24 7.04 -14.98
C ILE A 126 -0.74 7.30 -16.41
N GLN A 127 -1.28 6.58 -17.39
CA GLN A 127 -0.91 6.77 -18.80
C GLN A 127 -1.30 8.16 -19.32
N ASN A 128 -2.44 8.70 -18.92
CA ASN A 128 -2.94 10.00 -19.37
C ASN A 128 -2.12 11.19 -18.84
N ASN A 129 -1.53 11.08 -17.66
CA ASN A 129 -0.73 12.15 -17.06
C ASN A 129 0.70 12.25 -17.60
N ASN A 130 1.19 11.20 -18.25
CA ASN A 130 2.50 11.18 -18.90
C ASN A 130 2.48 11.72 -20.34
N GLY A 131 1.37 12.30 -20.81
CA GLY A 131 1.14 12.71 -22.20
C GLY A 131 1.96 13.90 -22.72
N LYS A 132 2.91 14.46 -21.98
CA LYS A 132 3.71 15.62 -22.41
C LYS A 132 5.23 15.48 -22.38
N GLN A 133 5.81 14.41 -21.85
CA GLN A 133 7.27 14.20 -21.94
C GLN A 133 7.67 12.71 -22.00
N ASN A 134 8.30 12.31 -23.11
CA ASN A 134 9.11 11.09 -23.30
C ASN A 134 8.45 9.70 -23.05
N ASN A 135 7.27 9.46 -23.59
CA ASN A 135 6.47 8.26 -23.31
C ASN A 135 6.92 6.95 -24.00
N HIS A 136 7.75 6.99 -25.04
CA HIS A 136 8.15 5.74 -25.70
C HIS A 136 9.12 4.91 -24.86
N ASN A 137 10.01 5.56 -24.11
CA ASN A 137 11.05 4.85 -23.34
C ASN A 137 10.52 4.21 -22.06
N SER A 138 9.51 4.80 -21.38
CA SER A 138 8.96 4.23 -20.15
C SER A 138 8.04 3.04 -20.41
N LYS A 139 7.19 3.11 -21.44
CA LYS A 139 6.33 1.97 -21.84
C LYS A 139 7.16 0.76 -22.27
N ASN A 140 8.20 0.99 -23.07
CA ASN A 140 9.09 -0.09 -23.49
C ASN A 140 9.83 -0.73 -22.32
N ARG A 141 10.28 0.06 -21.32
CA ARG A 141 10.91 -0.48 -20.10
C ARG A 141 9.95 -1.32 -19.27
N ASP A 142 8.70 -0.89 -19.11
CA ASP A 142 7.68 -1.62 -18.36
C ASP A 142 7.28 -2.91 -19.07
N GLU A 143 7.13 -2.89 -20.40
CA GLU A 143 6.85 -4.09 -21.18
C GLU A 143 8.01 -5.09 -21.19
N ILE A 144 9.24 -4.59 -21.39
CA ILE A 144 10.45 -5.42 -21.29
C ILE A 144 10.61 -6.00 -19.89
N GLY A 145 10.38 -5.20 -18.85
CA GLY A 145 10.43 -5.66 -17.46
C GLY A 145 9.40 -6.75 -17.17
N LYS A 146 8.16 -6.59 -17.66
CA LYS A 146 7.12 -7.62 -17.54
C LYS A 146 7.48 -8.91 -18.29
N GLN A 147 8.08 -8.80 -19.47
CA GLN A 147 8.52 -9.97 -20.26
C GLN A 147 9.68 -10.69 -19.59
N LEU A 148 10.66 -9.95 -19.07
CA LEU A 148 11.78 -10.52 -18.32
C LEU A 148 11.31 -11.17 -17.01
N GLY A 149 10.37 -10.54 -16.29
CA GLY A 149 9.75 -11.13 -15.10
C GLY A 149 9.04 -12.44 -15.39
N LYS A 150 8.32 -12.54 -16.51
CA LYS A 150 7.70 -13.81 -16.94
C LYS A 150 8.72 -14.90 -17.28
N LEU A 151 9.86 -14.54 -17.84
CA LEU A 151 10.93 -15.47 -18.18
C LEU A 151 11.70 -15.94 -16.94
N SER A 152 11.82 -15.10 -15.90
CA SER A 152 12.50 -15.42 -14.64
C SER A 152 11.57 -15.98 -13.56
N ASN A 153 10.27 -16.09 -13.80
CA ASN A 153 9.22 -16.35 -12.79
C ASN A 153 9.23 -15.33 -11.62
N GLU A 154 9.79 -14.14 -11.85
CA GLU A 154 9.78 -13.06 -10.87
C GLU A 154 8.70 -12.03 -11.19
N GLU A 155 8.02 -11.52 -10.15
CA GLU A 155 7.08 -10.41 -10.30
C GLU A 155 7.84 -9.11 -10.63
N TYR A 156 7.37 -8.37 -11.65
CA TYR A 156 7.92 -7.07 -11.98
C TYR A 156 7.33 -5.99 -11.07
N ILE A 157 8.15 -5.51 -10.13
CA ILE A 157 7.80 -4.45 -9.18
C ILE A 157 8.06 -3.07 -9.80
N LYS A 158 7.02 -2.25 -9.95
CA LYS A 158 7.08 -0.90 -10.53
C LYS A 158 7.46 0.18 -9.51
N PHE A 159 7.68 1.41 -10.02
CA PHE A 159 7.85 2.64 -9.23
C PHE A 159 9.06 2.62 -8.29
N ASP A 160 10.09 1.84 -8.65
CA ASP A 160 11.32 1.66 -7.85
C ASP A 160 11.05 1.11 -6.42
N LEU A 161 9.93 0.40 -6.23
CA LEU A 161 9.58 -0.17 -4.93
C LEU A 161 10.37 -1.44 -4.58
N LYS A 162 11.05 -2.05 -5.55
CA LYS A 162 11.91 -3.23 -5.31
C LYS A 162 12.97 -2.98 -4.22
N GLN A 163 13.39 -1.73 -4.04
CA GLN A 163 14.37 -1.37 -3.01
C GLN A 163 13.92 -1.63 -1.55
N PHE A 164 12.60 -1.72 -1.33
CA PHE A 164 12.05 -1.98 -0.01
C PHE A 164 11.94 -3.48 0.34
N VAL A 165 12.10 -4.36 -0.65
CA VAL A 165 12.14 -5.82 -0.43
C VAL A 165 13.39 -6.18 0.38
N ASN A 166 13.22 -6.99 1.41
CA ASN A 166 14.25 -7.38 2.37
C ASN A 166 14.86 -6.21 3.17
N TYR A 167 14.41 -4.98 2.94
CA TYR A 167 14.81 -3.82 3.73
C TYR A 167 13.74 -3.46 4.78
N LEU A 168 12.50 -3.23 4.35
CA LEU A 168 11.36 -2.97 5.22
C LEU A 168 10.29 -4.06 5.16
N PHE A 169 10.15 -4.70 4.01
CA PHE A 169 9.11 -5.69 3.74
C PHE A 169 9.67 -7.02 3.29
N LYS A 170 8.99 -8.09 3.65
CA LYS A 170 9.22 -9.44 3.13
C LYS A 170 8.99 -9.50 1.63
N SER A 171 7.89 -8.88 1.17
CA SER A 171 7.55 -8.77 -0.23
C SER A 171 6.89 -7.43 -0.55
N VAL A 172 6.97 -7.02 -1.81
CA VAL A 172 6.34 -5.81 -2.35
C VAL A 172 5.65 -6.17 -3.66
N HIS A 173 4.41 -5.76 -3.81
CA HIS A 173 3.61 -6.00 -5.00
C HIS A 173 3.09 -4.71 -5.60
N THR A 174 2.97 -4.66 -6.92
CA THR A 174 2.40 -3.51 -7.64
C THR A 174 1.33 -4.00 -8.60
N TYR A 175 0.07 -3.79 -8.23
CA TYR A 175 -1.08 -4.31 -8.95
C TYR A 175 -1.90 -3.22 -9.62
N THR A 176 -2.41 -3.50 -10.80
CA THR A 176 -3.58 -2.82 -11.34
C THR A 176 -4.82 -3.21 -10.50
N LYS A 177 -5.95 -2.55 -10.70
CA LYS A 177 -7.21 -2.92 -10.03
C LYS A 177 -7.59 -4.38 -10.26
N ASP A 178 -7.47 -4.85 -11.50
CA ASP A 178 -7.83 -6.22 -11.88
C ASP A 178 -6.85 -7.25 -11.31
N GLU A 179 -5.56 -6.93 -11.32
CA GLU A 179 -4.52 -7.76 -10.68
C GLU A 179 -4.71 -7.84 -9.17
N PHE A 180 -5.09 -6.73 -8.51
CA PHE A 180 -5.40 -6.70 -7.08
C PHE A 180 -6.61 -7.58 -6.75
N LYS A 181 -7.68 -7.45 -7.53
CA LYS A 181 -8.84 -8.31 -7.38
C LYS A 181 -8.45 -9.79 -7.46
N LYS A 182 -7.77 -10.18 -8.53
CA LYS A 182 -7.39 -11.57 -8.78
C LYS A 182 -6.38 -12.12 -7.77
N ASN A 183 -5.36 -11.33 -7.43
CA ASN A 183 -4.20 -11.81 -6.67
C ASN A 183 -4.35 -11.63 -5.16
N PHE A 184 -5.24 -10.74 -4.72
CA PHE A 184 -5.46 -10.46 -3.32
C PHE A 184 -6.92 -10.74 -2.91
N ILE A 185 -7.91 -10.02 -3.49
CA ILE A 185 -9.30 -10.11 -3.02
C ILE A 185 -9.85 -11.53 -3.21
N ASP A 186 -9.75 -12.10 -4.43
CA ASP A 186 -10.29 -13.44 -4.73
C ASP A 186 -9.58 -14.56 -3.95
N LYS A 187 -8.45 -14.27 -3.28
CA LYS A 187 -7.70 -15.26 -2.49
C LYS A 187 -7.92 -15.17 -1.00
N TYR A 188 -8.14 -13.96 -0.47
CA TYR A 188 -8.07 -13.68 0.97
C TYR A 188 -9.34 -12.98 1.51
N CYS A 189 -10.18 -12.45 0.61
CA CYS A 189 -11.40 -11.76 0.93
C CYS A 189 -12.61 -12.50 0.39
#